data_2ca0a251e3ec165fa9aaae3050716847
#
_entry.id   2ca0a251e3ec165fa9aaae3050716847
#
_cell.length_a   1.000
_cell.length_b   1.000
_cell.length_c   1.000
_cell.angle_alpha   90.00
_cell.angle_beta   90.00
_cell.angle_gamma   90.00
#
_symmetry.space_group_name_H-M   'P 1'
#
loop_
_entity.id
_entity.type
_entity.pdbx_description
1 polymer ?
#
loop_
_entity_poly.entity_id
_entity_poly.type
_entity_poly.pdbx_seq_one_letter_code
_entity_poly.pdbx_strand_id
1 'polypeptide(L)'
;MADKPFIISGGGIGGLATALGLSRVGHSSIVLEQSSRLGEIGAGIQIAPNAFNCFDYLGVGNEMRKEAVYIDRLRLMDALTGDEICHIPLDTAFQERFGNPYAVVHRADLHNVLLEACKASGLIELRTSHPVTGYHQEGGTVTVRILDKQDLKGYALIGADGLHSAVRMQMIGDDPPRVSGHTTYRSVIPTEMMPKDLRWNAATLWAGPKCHIVHYPLKGWKVFNLVVTFHNDVKEAMTGKPISREEVYRGFEHIHPRPRQVIDHGIDWKLWVLCDREPITNWVDGRVALLGDAAHPMLQYFAQGACMAMEDAVSLSHRVGTCNNLDSAFAQYLEDRMVRTTRVVIDSSLIGDHIYHPSGAQAALRNSFMQAITPAEWFERLAWLYGGGKPLEN
;
A
#
# COMPACT_ATOMS: atom_id res chain seq x y z
N MET A 1 -33.57 -11.41 3.52
CA MET A 1 -32.38 -12.12 4.11
C MET A 1 -31.43 -11.08 4.69
N ALA A 2 -31.91 -10.21 5.52
CA ALA A 2 -31.07 -9.34 6.31
C ALA A 2 -30.84 -10.09 7.61
N ASP A 3 -29.64 -10.19 8.11
CA ASP A 3 -29.44 -10.12 9.55
C ASP A 3 -28.08 -10.62 10.02
N LYS A 4 -27.21 -11.07 9.09
CA LYS A 4 -25.86 -11.39 9.49
C LYS A 4 -24.89 -10.42 8.84
N PRO A 5 -24.01 -9.77 9.62
CA PRO A 5 -23.03 -8.84 9.08
C PRO A 5 -21.95 -9.57 8.29
N PHE A 6 -21.27 -8.85 7.42
CA PHE A 6 -19.94 -9.25 6.96
C PHE A 6 -18.95 -9.13 8.11
N ILE A 7 -18.09 -10.13 8.28
CA ILE A 7 -16.97 -10.06 9.22
C ILE A 7 -15.72 -9.69 8.44
N ILE A 8 -14.98 -8.70 8.92
CA ILE A 8 -13.74 -8.24 8.29
C ILE A 8 -12.62 -8.46 9.31
N SER A 9 -11.66 -9.31 8.98
CA SER A 9 -10.46 -9.54 9.77
C SER A 9 -9.40 -8.52 9.39
N GLY A 10 -9.06 -7.60 10.29
CA GLY A 10 -8.08 -6.54 10.12
C GLY A 10 -8.69 -5.14 9.97
N GLY A 11 -8.27 -4.22 10.85
CA GLY A 11 -8.67 -2.81 10.88
C GLY A 11 -7.68 -1.86 10.18
N GLY A 12 -6.87 -2.36 9.24
CA GLY A 12 -5.99 -1.57 8.39
C GLY A 12 -6.74 -0.84 7.26
N ILE A 13 -5.99 -0.20 6.36
CA ILE A 13 -6.55 0.58 5.23
C ILE A 13 -7.54 -0.25 4.40
N GLY A 14 -7.16 -1.48 4.00
CA GLY A 14 -8.02 -2.34 3.20
C GLY A 14 -9.29 -2.77 3.91
N GLY A 15 -9.21 -3.13 5.20
CA GLY A 15 -10.37 -3.56 5.99
C GLY A 15 -11.36 -2.42 6.24
N LEU A 16 -10.89 -1.23 6.58
CA LEU A 16 -11.76 -0.03 6.75
C LEU A 16 -12.39 0.40 5.43
N ALA A 17 -11.61 0.40 4.33
CA ALA A 17 -12.13 0.69 2.99
C ALA A 17 -13.22 -0.31 2.59
N THR A 18 -13.04 -1.61 2.89
CA THR A 18 -14.03 -2.65 2.62
C THR A 18 -15.31 -2.43 3.43
N ALA A 19 -15.19 -2.12 4.73
CA ALA A 19 -16.35 -1.81 5.57
C ALA A 19 -17.16 -0.63 5.01
N LEU A 20 -16.47 0.44 4.61
CA LEU A 20 -17.10 1.60 3.96
C LEU A 20 -17.78 1.23 2.65
N GLY A 21 -17.09 0.50 1.77
CA GLY A 21 -17.64 0.05 0.51
C GLY A 21 -18.91 -0.79 0.69
N LEU A 22 -18.90 -1.76 1.60
CA LEU A 22 -20.05 -2.60 1.94
C LEU A 22 -21.20 -1.76 2.52
N SER A 23 -20.92 -0.79 3.38
CA SER A 23 -21.97 0.08 3.96
C SER A 23 -22.66 0.92 2.88
N ARG A 24 -21.95 1.34 1.83
CA ARG A 24 -22.53 2.11 0.70
C ARG A 24 -23.50 1.27 -0.15
N VAL A 25 -23.34 -0.03 -0.16
CA VAL A 25 -24.25 -0.95 -0.85
C VAL A 25 -25.27 -1.61 0.11
N GLY A 26 -25.40 -1.05 1.33
CA GLY A 26 -26.45 -1.40 2.30
C GLY A 26 -26.15 -2.59 3.20
N HIS A 27 -24.91 -3.08 3.23
CA HIS A 27 -24.52 -4.22 4.08
C HIS A 27 -23.87 -3.75 5.38
N SER A 28 -24.28 -4.36 6.50
CA SER A 28 -23.61 -4.19 7.78
C SER A 28 -22.34 -5.02 7.88
N SER A 29 -21.35 -4.53 8.63
CA SER A 29 -20.09 -5.21 8.86
C SER A 29 -19.58 -5.05 10.29
N ILE A 30 -18.79 -6.04 10.74
CA ILE A 30 -18.01 -6.01 11.98
C ILE A 30 -16.54 -6.12 11.60
N VAL A 31 -15.76 -5.08 11.90
CA VAL A 31 -14.31 -5.08 11.70
C VAL A 31 -13.63 -5.54 12.98
N LEU A 32 -12.83 -6.60 12.88
CA LEU A 32 -12.08 -7.20 13.97
C LEU A 32 -10.59 -6.81 13.84
N GLU A 33 -10.09 -6.06 14.81
CA GLU A 33 -8.67 -5.67 14.88
C GLU A 33 -7.99 -6.35 16.05
N GLN A 34 -6.82 -6.97 15.81
CA GLN A 34 -6.05 -7.66 16.84
C GLN A 34 -5.44 -6.71 17.88
N SER A 35 -5.05 -5.51 17.46
CA SER A 35 -4.46 -4.50 18.34
C SER A 35 -5.51 -3.93 19.30
N SER A 36 -5.07 -3.40 20.44
CA SER A 36 -5.94 -2.75 21.43
C SER A 36 -6.51 -1.41 20.98
N ARG A 37 -6.01 -0.88 19.86
CA ARG A 37 -6.47 0.37 19.25
C ARG A 37 -6.35 0.31 17.73
N LEU A 38 -7.28 0.96 17.04
CA LEU A 38 -7.17 1.22 15.62
C LEU A 38 -6.21 2.39 15.39
N GLY A 39 -5.24 2.20 14.52
CA GLY A 39 -4.26 3.21 14.18
C GLY A 39 -3.08 2.60 13.40
N GLU A 40 -2.34 3.46 12.74
CA GLU A 40 -1.18 3.09 11.95
C GLU A 40 0.07 3.78 12.47
N ILE A 41 1.21 3.07 12.44
CA ILE A 41 2.50 3.67 12.78
C ILE A 41 2.96 4.50 11.58
N GLY A 42 3.19 5.80 11.84
CA GLY A 42 3.33 6.82 10.83
C GLY A 42 4.61 6.77 10.00
N ALA A 43 4.46 6.46 8.74
CA ALA A 43 5.38 6.80 7.65
C ALA A 43 4.57 7.44 6.52
N GLY A 44 5.26 8.04 5.56
CA GLY A 44 4.61 8.54 4.36
C GLY A 44 4.13 7.40 3.47
N ILE A 45 3.05 7.66 2.74
CA ILE A 45 2.53 6.81 1.68
C ILE A 45 2.24 7.67 0.45
N GLN A 46 2.40 7.09 -0.72
CA GLN A 46 2.07 7.74 -1.99
C GLN A 46 0.69 7.28 -2.43
N ILE A 47 -0.12 8.22 -2.89
CA ILE A 47 -1.48 7.99 -3.39
C ILE A 47 -1.57 8.50 -4.84
N ALA A 48 -1.74 7.53 -5.73
CA ALA A 48 -1.82 7.78 -7.17
C ALA A 48 -3.29 8.02 -7.61
N PRO A 49 -3.54 8.44 -8.86
CA PRO A 49 -4.89 8.72 -9.37
C PRO A 49 -5.90 7.60 -9.12
N ASN A 50 -5.50 6.33 -9.25
CA ASN A 50 -6.35 5.17 -8.96
C ASN A 50 -6.86 5.15 -7.50
N ALA A 51 -6.05 5.57 -6.54
CA ALA A 51 -6.47 5.68 -5.15
C ALA A 51 -7.51 6.79 -4.94
N PHE A 52 -7.37 7.92 -5.62
CA PHE A 52 -8.38 8.99 -5.55
C PHE A 52 -9.73 8.55 -6.11
N ASN A 53 -9.76 7.75 -7.18
CA ASN A 53 -10.99 7.12 -7.68
C ASN A 53 -11.65 6.26 -6.59
N CYS A 54 -10.85 5.50 -5.83
CA CYS A 54 -11.35 4.70 -4.71
C CYS A 54 -11.92 5.58 -3.59
N PHE A 55 -11.23 6.64 -3.18
CA PHE A 55 -11.72 7.57 -2.16
C PHE A 55 -13.04 8.22 -2.55
N ASP A 56 -13.19 8.61 -3.81
CA ASP A 56 -14.44 9.19 -4.33
C ASP A 56 -15.58 8.16 -4.28
N TYR A 57 -15.33 6.92 -4.73
CA TYR A 57 -16.31 5.83 -4.61
C TYR A 57 -16.69 5.56 -3.15
N LEU A 58 -15.73 5.54 -2.23
CA LEU A 58 -15.95 5.30 -0.81
C LEU A 58 -16.59 6.50 -0.07
N GLY A 59 -16.70 7.66 -0.71
CA GLY A 59 -17.30 8.87 -0.14
C GLY A 59 -16.41 9.65 0.80
N VAL A 60 -15.10 9.40 0.79
CA VAL A 60 -14.09 10.06 1.62
C VAL A 60 -13.13 10.95 0.83
N GLY A 61 -13.38 11.12 -0.48
CA GLY A 61 -12.50 11.83 -1.39
C GLY A 61 -12.20 13.27 -0.98
N ASN A 62 -13.19 14.01 -0.50
CA ASN A 62 -13.02 15.40 -0.06
C ASN A 62 -12.13 15.49 1.19
N GLU A 63 -12.34 14.61 2.17
CA GLU A 63 -11.53 14.60 3.39
C GLU A 63 -10.10 14.20 3.10
N MET A 64 -9.91 13.19 2.22
CA MET A 64 -8.58 12.75 1.83
C MET A 64 -7.78 13.84 1.10
N ARG A 65 -8.46 14.63 0.25
CA ARG A 65 -7.83 15.75 -0.47
C ARG A 65 -7.31 16.86 0.47
N LYS A 66 -7.90 17.02 1.65
CA LYS A 66 -7.42 17.99 2.67
C LYS A 66 -6.12 17.54 3.33
N GLU A 67 -5.92 16.23 3.49
CA GLU A 67 -4.72 15.66 4.12
C GLU A 67 -3.57 15.46 3.13
N ALA A 68 -3.86 15.47 1.83
CA ALA A 68 -2.91 15.20 0.77
C ALA A 68 -1.94 16.38 0.56
N VAL A 69 -0.67 16.05 0.30
CA VAL A 69 0.32 17.00 -0.23
C VAL A 69 0.50 16.70 -1.71
N TYR A 70 0.10 17.65 -2.55
CA TYR A 70 0.26 17.55 -4.00
C TYR A 70 1.69 17.89 -4.39
N ILE A 71 2.34 16.97 -5.07
CA ILE A 71 3.72 17.11 -5.52
C ILE A 71 3.76 17.35 -7.02
N ASP A 72 4.83 18.03 -7.49
CA ASP A 72 4.94 18.47 -8.88
C ASP A 72 5.53 17.41 -9.81
N ARG A 73 6.23 16.42 -9.25
CA ARG A 73 6.89 15.37 -10.04
C ARG A 73 7.27 14.13 -9.22
N LEU A 74 7.36 13.00 -9.91
CA LEU A 74 8.11 11.85 -9.46
C LEU A 74 9.51 11.94 -10.04
N ARG A 75 10.54 11.92 -9.21
CA ARG A 75 11.91 12.27 -9.60
C ARG A 75 12.87 11.12 -9.33
N LEU A 76 13.62 10.72 -10.36
CA LEU A 76 14.67 9.72 -10.26
C LEU A 76 16.04 10.39 -10.36
N MET A 77 16.85 10.18 -9.34
CA MET A 77 18.20 10.72 -9.21
C MET A 77 19.21 9.57 -9.20
N ASP A 78 20.40 9.82 -9.66
CA ASP A 78 21.53 8.90 -9.53
C ASP A 78 22.20 9.11 -8.15
N ALA A 79 22.23 8.06 -7.34
CA ALA A 79 22.83 8.11 -6.01
C ALA A 79 24.36 8.19 -6.05
N LEU A 80 25.02 7.85 -7.16
CA LEU A 80 26.48 7.89 -7.27
C LEU A 80 27.00 9.25 -7.75
N THR A 81 26.28 9.90 -8.68
CA THR A 81 26.71 11.19 -9.24
C THR A 81 26.01 12.40 -8.58
N GLY A 82 24.83 12.18 -8.00
CA GLY A 82 24.01 13.27 -7.47
C GLY A 82 23.15 14.00 -8.52
N ASP A 83 23.13 13.51 -9.77
CA ASP A 83 22.43 14.11 -10.88
C ASP A 83 21.01 13.57 -11.06
N GLU A 84 20.16 14.32 -11.72
CA GLU A 84 18.83 13.84 -12.12
C GLU A 84 18.93 12.93 -13.35
N ILE A 85 18.33 11.75 -13.27
CA ILE A 85 18.20 10.82 -14.38
C ILE A 85 16.99 11.22 -15.24
N CYS A 86 15.83 11.31 -14.61
CA CYS A 86 14.57 11.71 -15.25
C CYS A 86 13.54 12.13 -14.21
N HIS A 87 12.42 12.66 -14.69
CA HIS A 87 11.23 12.85 -13.85
C HIS A 87 9.95 12.66 -14.68
N ILE A 88 8.87 12.35 -13.96
CA ILE A 88 7.51 12.31 -14.50
C ILE A 88 6.81 13.55 -13.96
N PRO A 89 6.41 14.52 -14.82
CA PRO A 89 5.68 15.70 -14.37
C PRO A 89 4.26 15.30 -13.91
N LEU A 90 3.79 15.94 -12.86
CA LEU A 90 2.45 15.72 -12.27
C LEU A 90 1.60 17.00 -12.46
N ASP A 91 1.70 17.57 -13.62
CA ASP A 91 1.11 18.83 -14.05
C ASP A 91 -0.36 18.67 -14.51
N THR A 92 -0.88 19.72 -15.15
CA THR A 92 -2.24 19.74 -15.71
C THR A 92 -2.46 18.61 -16.73
N ALA A 93 -1.47 18.35 -17.60
CA ALA A 93 -1.57 17.28 -18.61
C ALA A 93 -1.66 15.89 -17.96
N PHE A 94 -0.93 15.66 -16.86
CA PHE A 94 -1.07 14.45 -16.06
C PHE A 94 -2.49 14.32 -15.46
N GLN A 95 -3.01 15.40 -14.87
CA GLN A 95 -4.35 15.39 -14.26
C GLN A 95 -5.46 15.21 -15.33
N GLU A 96 -5.33 15.83 -16.49
CA GLU A 96 -6.24 15.63 -17.62
C GLU A 96 -6.24 14.17 -18.10
N ARG A 97 -5.05 13.55 -18.19
CA ARG A 97 -4.90 12.16 -18.65
C ARG A 97 -5.50 11.14 -17.67
N PHE A 98 -5.36 11.35 -16.37
CA PHE A 98 -5.76 10.38 -15.34
C PHE A 98 -7.02 10.77 -14.55
N GLY A 99 -7.52 11.98 -14.71
CA GLY A 99 -8.70 12.49 -14.02
C GLY A 99 -8.51 12.85 -12.55
N ASN A 100 -7.35 12.56 -11.99
CA ASN A 100 -7.00 12.82 -10.59
C ASN A 100 -5.51 13.16 -10.46
N PRO A 101 -5.11 13.89 -9.40
CA PRO A 101 -3.71 14.20 -9.12
C PRO A 101 -2.95 12.98 -8.56
N TYR A 102 -1.65 13.14 -8.45
CA TYR A 102 -0.77 12.31 -7.62
C TYR A 102 -0.40 13.10 -6.37
N ALA A 103 -0.41 12.43 -5.22
CA ALA A 103 -0.10 13.08 -3.96
C ALA A 103 0.64 12.14 -3.00
N VAL A 104 1.12 12.71 -1.90
CA VAL A 104 1.68 11.98 -0.77
C VAL A 104 0.90 12.32 0.49
N VAL A 105 0.79 11.38 1.41
CA VAL A 105 0.06 11.57 2.65
C VAL A 105 0.75 10.85 3.80
N HIS A 106 0.56 11.30 5.02
CA HIS A 106 0.97 10.54 6.17
C HIS A 106 0.01 9.35 6.38
N ARG A 107 0.55 8.14 6.49
CA ARG A 107 -0.24 6.90 6.53
C ARG A 107 -1.30 6.90 7.63
N ALA A 108 -0.98 7.45 8.79
CA ALA A 108 -1.93 7.56 9.89
C ALA A 108 -3.08 8.54 9.57
N ASP A 109 -2.83 9.60 8.79
CA ASP A 109 -3.88 10.54 8.41
C ASP A 109 -4.86 9.89 7.42
N LEU A 110 -4.35 9.12 6.42
CA LEU A 110 -5.19 8.31 5.52
C LEU A 110 -6.03 7.30 6.30
N HIS A 111 -5.41 6.56 7.21
CA HIS A 111 -6.12 5.59 8.05
C HIS A 111 -7.21 6.27 8.89
N ASN A 112 -6.90 7.44 9.47
CA ASN A 112 -7.85 8.18 10.30
C ASN A 112 -9.05 8.70 9.50
N VAL A 113 -8.87 9.16 8.27
CA VAL A 113 -9.98 9.54 7.37
C VAL A 113 -10.94 8.37 7.16
N LEU A 114 -10.43 7.18 6.87
CA LEU A 114 -11.25 5.98 6.73
C LEU A 114 -11.92 5.58 8.06
N LEU A 115 -11.18 5.63 9.16
CA LEU A 115 -11.67 5.27 10.49
C LEU A 115 -12.82 6.16 10.94
N GLU A 116 -12.69 7.47 10.79
CA GLU A 116 -13.75 8.41 11.18
C GLU A 116 -15.00 8.24 10.31
N ALA A 117 -14.85 7.97 9.02
CA ALA A 117 -15.97 7.63 8.15
C ALA A 117 -16.65 6.32 8.56
N CYS A 118 -15.88 5.29 8.96
CA CYS A 118 -16.44 4.05 9.52
C CYS A 118 -17.23 4.31 10.81
N LYS A 119 -16.69 5.09 11.73
CA LYS A 119 -17.38 5.46 12.98
C LYS A 119 -18.68 6.23 12.75
N ALA A 120 -18.74 7.05 11.70
CA ALA A 120 -19.92 7.81 11.34
C ALA A 120 -21.01 6.95 10.70
N SER A 121 -20.68 5.73 10.24
CA SER A 121 -21.63 4.80 9.61
C SER A 121 -22.40 4.00 10.66
N GLY A 122 -23.73 4.03 10.60
CA GLY A 122 -24.59 3.18 11.43
C GLY A 122 -24.57 1.67 11.06
N LEU A 123 -23.85 1.29 10.01
CA LEU A 123 -23.75 -0.09 9.53
C LEU A 123 -22.41 -0.77 9.86
N ILE A 124 -21.47 -0.05 10.48
CA ILE A 124 -20.12 -0.57 10.76
C ILE A 124 -19.87 -0.62 12.26
N GLU A 125 -19.56 -1.81 12.76
CA GLU A 125 -19.09 -2.01 14.12
C GLU A 125 -17.59 -2.26 14.13
N LEU A 126 -16.83 -1.57 15.00
CA LEU A 126 -15.38 -1.68 15.12
C LEU A 126 -15.04 -2.34 16.46
N ARG A 127 -14.31 -3.46 16.43
CA ARG A 127 -13.90 -4.21 17.63
C ARG A 127 -12.37 -4.36 17.66
N THR A 128 -11.73 -3.76 18.63
CA THR A 128 -10.30 -3.95 18.92
C THR A 128 -10.05 -5.12 19.87
N SER A 129 -8.79 -5.58 19.97
CA SER A 129 -8.42 -6.76 20.77
C SER A 129 -9.23 -8.02 20.40
N HIS A 130 -9.45 -8.22 19.09
CA HIS A 130 -10.17 -9.36 18.54
C HIS A 130 -9.34 -10.06 17.46
N PRO A 131 -8.22 -10.73 17.81
CA PRO A 131 -7.40 -11.46 16.85
C PRO A 131 -8.15 -12.67 16.29
N VAL A 132 -8.36 -12.67 14.97
CA VAL A 132 -8.94 -13.79 14.25
C VAL A 132 -7.90 -14.91 14.13
N THR A 133 -8.29 -16.14 14.44
CA THR A 133 -7.41 -17.32 14.39
C THR A 133 -7.86 -18.37 13.37
N GLY A 134 -9.00 -18.17 12.74
CA GLY A 134 -9.52 -19.05 11.71
C GLY A 134 -11.03 -18.94 11.54
N TYR A 135 -11.60 -19.82 10.73
CA TYR A 135 -13.02 -19.82 10.42
C TYR A 135 -13.56 -21.23 10.15
N HIS A 136 -14.87 -21.34 10.14
CA HIS A 136 -15.60 -22.52 9.67
C HIS A 136 -16.83 -22.07 8.87
N GLN A 137 -17.16 -22.81 7.82
CA GLN A 137 -18.31 -22.51 6.96
C GLN A 137 -19.34 -23.65 7.04
N GLU A 138 -20.59 -23.32 7.33
CA GLU A 138 -21.68 -24.28 7.38
C GLU A 138 -23.05 -23.61 7.16
N GLY A 139 -23.93 -24.25 6.40
CA GLY A 139 -25.32 -23.81 6.26
C GLY A 139 -25.49 -22.36 5.79
N GLY A 140 -24.63 -21.86 4.88
CA GLY A 140 -24.71 -20.51 4.39
C GLY A 140 -24.26 -19.43 5.40
N THR A 141 -23.46 -19.82 6.39
CA THR A 141 -22.92 -18.95 7.44
C THR A 141 -21.43 -19.20 7.58
N VAL A 142 -20.66 -18.16 7.86
CA VAL A 142 -19.28 -18.28 8.33
C VAL A 142 -19.23 -18.04 9.83
N THR A 143 -18.54 -18.92 10.55
CA THR A 143 -18.23 -18.78 11.98
C THR A 143 -16.75 -18.44 12.09
N VAL A 144 -16.43 -17.28 12.64
CA VAL A 144 -15.07 -16.74 12.79
C VAL A 144 -14.58 -16.99 14.20
N ARG A 145 -13.45 -17.67 14.32
CA ARG A 145 -12.80 -17.96 15.62
C ARG A 145 -11.93 -16.78 16.05
N ILE A 146 -12.11 -16.36 17.29
CA ILE A 146 -11.38 -15.23 17.88
C ILE A 146 -10.63 -15.76 19.12
N LEU A 147 -9.35 -15.45 19.21
CA LEU A 147 -8.51 -15.89 20.33
C LEU A 147 -9.11 -15.42 21.67
N ASP A 148 -9.31 -16.37 22.59
CA ASP A 148 -9.81 -16.13 23.95
C ASP A 148 -11.15 -15.40 24.03
N LYS A 149 -11.98 -15.48 22.98
CA LYS A 149 -13.32 -14.88 22.92
C LYS A 149 -14.34 -15.83 22.31
N GLN A 150 -15.60 -15.43 22.39
CA GLN A 150 -16.70 -16.15 21.74
C GLN A 150 -16.59 -15.99 20.21
N ASP A 151 -16.81 -17.07 19.48
CA ASP A 151 -16.89 -17.10 18.04
C ASP A 151 -18.02 -16.19 17.52
N LEU A 152 -17.77 -15.55 16.37
CA LEU A 152 -18.76 -14.71 15.70
C LEU A 152 -19.30 -15.39 14.45
N LYS A 153 -20.64 -15.28 14.26
CA LYS A 153 -21.30 -15.75 13.04
C LYS A 153 -21.59 -14.58 12.11
N GLY A 154 -21.21 -14.72 10.85
CA GLY A 154 -21.40 -13.72 9.80
C GLY A 154 -22.00 -14.28 8.52
N TYR A 155 -22.37 -13.39 7.63
CA TYR A 155 -22.80 -13.72 6.26
C TYR A 155 -21.61 -14.17 5.41
N ALA A 156 -20.48 -13.46 5.52
CA ALA A 156 -19.22 -13.78 4.87
C ALA A 156 -18.04 -13.26 5.71
N LEU A 157 -16.83 -13.75 5.44
CA LEU A 157 -15.57 -13.28 6.04
C LEU A 157 -14.67 -12.67 4.96
N ILE A 158 -14.17 -11.47 5.22
CA ILE A 158 -13.12 -10.84 4.41
C ILE A 158 -11.83 -10.83 5.22
N GLY A 159 -10.82 -11.55 4.73
CA GLY A 159 -9.48 -11.56 5.30
C GLY A 159 -8.67 -10.36 4.80
N ALA A 160 -8.62 -9.29 5.59
CA ALA A 160 -7.84 -8.07 5.38
C ALA A 160 -6.74 -7.92 6.44
N ASP A 161 -6.26 -9.04 6.99
CA ASP A 161 -5.36 -9.18 8.14
C ASP A 161 -3.86 -9.18 7.75
N GLY A 162 -3.57 -8.71 6.54
CA GLY A 162 -2.22 -8.34 6.11
C GLY A 162 -1.32 -9.53 5.77
N LEU A 163 -0.02 -9.26 5.71
CA LEU A 163 1.03 -10.19 5.28
C LEU A 163 1.02 -11.53 6.05
N HIS A 164 0.70 -11.48 7.34
CA HIS A 164 0.65 -12.65 8.24
C HIS A 164 -0.77 -13.18 8.47
N SER A 165 -1.64 -13.03 7.47
CA SER A 165 -3.05 -13.39 7.53
C SER A 165 -3.31 -14.81 8.04
N ALA A 166 -4.08 -14.92 9.12
CA ALA A 166 -4.55 -16.20 9.63
C ALA A 166 -5.64 -16.79 8.72
N VAL A 167 -6.43 -15.93 8.08
CA VAL A 167 -7.45 -16.34 7.10
C VAL A 167 -6.79 -16.98 5.87
N ARG A 168 -5.74 -16.35 5.32
CA ARG A 168 -4.94 -16.89 4.22
C ARG A 168 -4.31 -18.23 4.60
N MET A 169 -3.67 -18.30 5.76
CA MET A 169 -3.01 -19.52 6.22
C MET A 169 -3.97 -20.69 6.26
N GLN A 170 -5.19 -20.48 6.74
CA GLN A 170 -6.20 -21.55 6.77
C GLN A 170 -6.73 -21.89 5.36
N MET A 171 -6.95 -20.88 4.50
CA MET A 171 -7.53 -21.06 3.17
C MET A 171 -6.57 -21.78 2.22
N ILE A 172 -5.30 -21.43 2.24
CA ILE A 172 -4.31 -21.83 1.21
C ILE A 172 -3.27 -22.78 1.79
N GLY A 173 -2.91 -22.61 3.07
CA GLY A 173 -1.87 -23.42 3.73
C GLY A 173 -0.48 -23.17 3.16
N ASP A 174 -0.22 -21.94 2.67
CA ASP A 174 1.04 -21.60 2.06
C ASP A 174 2.15 -21.32 3.10
N ASP A 175 3.40 -21.30 2.61
CA ASP A 175 4.59 -21.03 3.41
C ASP A 175 4.56 -19.63 4.05
N PRO A 176 5.38 -19.37 5.09
CA PRO A 176 5.61 -18.02 5.62
C PRO A 176 6.01 -17.03 4.52
N PRO A 177 5.79 -15.71 4.74
CA PRO A 177 6.22 -14.69 3.79
C PRO A 177 7.71 -14.83 3.45
N ARG A 178 8.02 -14.67 2.15
CA ARG A 178 9.40 -14.71 1.66
C ARG A 178 10.12 -13.43 2.08
N VAL A 179 11.26 -13.57 2.75
CA VAL A 179 12.16 -12.47 3.07
C VAL A 179 12.93 -12.06 1.80
N SER A 180 12.77 -10.82 1.36
CA SER A 180 13.34 -10.35 0.09
C SER A 180 14.86 -10.12 0.13
N GLY A 181 15.47 -10.08 1.31
CA GLY A 181 16.86 -9.67 1.49
C GLY A 181 17.07 -8.16 1.54
N HIS A 182 15.98 -7.38 1.49
CA HIS A 182 16.02 -5.92 1.52
C HIS A 182 15.55 -5.39 2.87
N THR A 183 16.35 -4.50 3.47
CA THR A 183 16.02 -3.79 4.69
C THR A 183 15.67 -2.35 4.38
N THR A 184 14.52 -1.90 4.87
CA THR A 184 14.07 -0.51 4.76
C THR A 184 14.14 0.16 6.12
N TYR A 185 14.77 1.32 6.16
CA TYR A 185 14.84 2.21 7.31
C TYR A 185 13.95 3.42 7.06
N ARG A 186 13.15 3.79 8.05
CA ARG A 186 12.21 4.91 7.94
C ARG A 186 12.39 5.90 9.05
N SER A 187 12.29 7.18 8.71
CA SER A 187 12.29 8.32 9.64
C SER A 187 11.33 9.38 9.12
N VAL A 188 10.78 10.18 10.02
CA VAL A 188 10.01 11.39 9.70
C VAL A 188 10.62 12.53 10.48
N ILE A 189 11.00 13.59 9.79
CA ILE A 189 11.69 14.73 10.37
C ILE A 189 10.91 16.03 10.14
N PRO A 190 11.00 17.03 11.05
CA PRO A 190 10.53 18.39 10.77
C PRO A 190 11.16 18.94 9.49
N THR A 191 10.40 19.72 8.70
CA THR A 191 10.88 20.27 7.43
C THR A 191 12.11 21.14 7.58
N GLU A 192 12.23 21.87 8.69
CA GLU A 192 13.39 22.71 9.01
C GLU A 192 14.70 21.93 9.17
N MET A 193 14.60 20.64 9.51
CA MET A 193 15.77 19.75 9.60
C MET A 193 16.22 19.22 8.24
N MET A 194 15.34 19.21 7.23
CA MET A 194 15.72 18.78 5.88
C MET A 194 16.65 19.82 5.25
N PRO A 195 17.77 19.46 4.59
CA PRO A 195 18.62 20.40 3.85
C PRO A 195 17.83 21.22 2.83
N LYS A 196 18.06 22.53 2.78
CA LYS A 196 17.30 23.44 1.92
C LYS A 196 17.33 23.06 0.44
N ASP A 197 18.48 22.56 -0.02
CA ASP A 197 18.71 22.11 -1.40
C ASP A 197 18.09 20.74 -1.73
N LEU A 198 17.48 20.07 -0.73
CA LEU A 198 16.71 18.82 -0.87
C LEU A 198 15.21 18.99 -0.58
N ARG A 199 14.75 20.19 -0.24
CA ARG A 199 13.32 20.49 0.01
C ARG A 199 12.56 20.68 -1.31
N TRP A 200 12.44 19.62 -2.08
CA TRP A 200 11.73 19.65 -3.35
C TRP A 200 10.26 19.25 -3.19
N ASN A 201 9.37 19.89 -3.97
CA ASN A 201 7.98 19.46 -4.07
C ASN A 201 7.86 18.21 -4.96
N ALA A 202 8.47 17.13 -4.54
CA ALA A 202 8.58 15.91 -5.33
C ALA A 202 8.64 14.68 -4.43
N ALA A 203 8.19 13.54 -4.94
CA ALA A 203 8.67 12.26 -4.43
C ALA A 203 9.98 11.96 -5.16
N THR A 204 11.08 12.12 -4.44
CA THR A 204 12.42 11.95 -4.98
C THR A 204 13.00 10.62 -4.58
N LEU A 205 13.45 9.86 -5.57
CA LEU A 205 14.14 8.59 -5.40
C LEU A 205 15.58 8.73 -5.91
N TRP A 206 16.53 8.37 -5.05
CA TRP A 206 17.95 8.24 -5.39
C TRP A 206 18.26 6.77 -5.60
N ALA A 207 18.53 6.36 -6.82
CA ALA A 207 18.81 4.99 -7.20
C ALA A 207 20.32 4.72 -7.21
N GLY A 208 20.75 3.63 -6.58
CA GLY A 208 22.16 3.25 -6.52
C GLY A 208 22.38 1.74 -6.38
N PRO A 209 23.62 1.26 -6.54
CA PRO A 209 23.94 -0.15 -6.42
C PRO A 209 23.44 -0.74 -5.10
N LYS A 210 22.53 -1.72 -5.17
CA LYS A 210 21.92 -2.38 -4.00
C LYS A 210 21.20 -1.45 -3.02
N CYS A 211 20.97 -0.18 -3.35
CA CYS A 211 20.34 0.77 -2.42
C CYS A 211 19.48 1.80 -3.13
N HIS A 212 18.55 2.39 -2.37
CA HIS A 212 17.87 3.61 -2.78
C HIS A 212 17.43 4.44 -1.58
N ILE A 213 17.26 5.73 -1.80
CA ILE A 213 16.73 6.66 -0.81
C ILE A 213 15.52 7.36 -1.41
N VAL A 214 14.42 7.44 -0.66
CA VAL A 214 13.21 8.18 -1.05
C VAL A 214 12.90 9.24 -0.01
N HIS A 215 12.58 10.44 -0.45
CA HIS A 215 12.09 11.49 0.44
C HIS A 215 11.02 12.35 -0.24
N TYR A 216 10.09 12.85 0.56
CA TYR A 216 9.01 13.73 0.12
C TYR A 216 8.35 14.47 1.29
N PRO A 217 7.74 15.66 1.04
CA PRO A 217 7.05 16.41 2.09
C PRO A 217 5.72 15.76 2.50
N LEU A 218 5.31 15.96 3.75
CA LEU A 218 4.05 15.50 4.31
C LEU A 218 3.39 16.58 5.18
N LYS A 219 2.11 16.37 5.54
CA LYS A 219 1.36 17.20 6.51
C LYS A 219 1.42 18.70 6.16
N GLY A 220 1.11 19.04 4.91
CA GLY A 220 1.20 20.42 4.44
C GLY A 220 2.60 21.01 4.59
N TRP A 221 3.63 20.24 4.27
CA TRP A 221 5.05 20.63 4.37
C TRP A 221 5.60 20.80 5.79
N LYS A 222 4.91 20.31 6.81
CA LYS A 222 5.42 20.37 8.20
C LYS A 222 6.55 19.39 8.46
N VAL A 223 6.53 18.24 7.77
CA VAL A 223 7.54 17.19 7.93
C VAL A 223 7.94 16.58 6.59
N PHE A 224 9.11 15.92 6.58
CA PHE A 224 9.57 15.09 5.48
C PHE A 224 9.59 13.62 5.88
N ASN A 225 9.09 12.77 4.98
CA ASN A 225 9.26 11.34 5.06
C ASN A 225 10.60 10.93 4.47
N LEU A 226 11.35 10.12 5.18
CA LEU A 226 12.63 9.56 4.74
C LEU A 226 12.52 8.04 4.73
N VAL A 227 12.83 7.44 3.59
CA VAL A 227 12.87 5.98 3.40
C VAL A 227 14.21 5.62 2.77
N VAL A 228 14.95 4.79 3.42
CA VAL A 228 16.30 4.36 3.00
C VAL A 228 16.30 2.84 2.94
N THR A 229 16.59 2.27 1.78
CA THR A 229 16.54 0.81 1.59
C THR A 229 17.88 0.29 1.09
N PHE A 230 18.31 -0.80 1.67
CA PHE A 230 19.56 -1.49 1.34
C PHE A 230 19.32 -2.99 1.15
N HIS A 231 19.89 -3.55 0.07
CA HIS A 231 19.88 -4.98 -0.19
C HIS A 231 21.08 -5.61 0.54
N ASN A 232 20.83 -6.14 1.71
CA ASN A 232 21.84 -6.68 2.62
C ASN A 232 21.74 -8.19 2.85
N ASP A 233 20.97 -8.89 2.05
CA ASP A 233 20.77 -10.35 2.08
C ASP A 233 20.27 -10.88 3.44
N VAL A 234 19.57 -10.04 4.22
CA VAL A 234 18.96 -10.42 5.51
C VAL A 234 18.00 -11.60 5.31
N LYS A 235 18.00 -12.53 6.29
CA LYS A 235 17.19 -13.77 6.22
C LYS A 235 16.03 -13.79 7.22
N GLU A 236 15.97 -12.87 8.15
CA GLU A 236 14.97 -12.83 9.20
C GLU A 236 14.04 -11.63 9.02
N ALA A 237 12.74 -11.87 9.17
CA ALA A 237 11.74 -10.82 9.13
C ALA A 237 11.83 -9.96 10.41
N MET A 238 11.82 -8.64 10.24
CA MET A 238 11.79 -7.66 11.34
C MET A 238 10.84 -6.52 11.00
N THR A 239 10.15 -6.00 12.01
CA THR A 239 9.17 -4.93 11.82
C THR A 239 9.26 -3.88 12.92
N GLY A 240 9.51 -2.62 12.53
CA GLY A 240 9.44 -1.47 13.42
C GLY A 240 10.53 -1.42 14.50
N LYS A 241 11.62 -2.17 14.36
CA LYS A 241 12.72 -2.19 15.33
C LYS A 241 13.46 -0.86 15.32
N PRO A 242 13.63 -0.18 16.47
CA PRO A 242 14.51 0.98 16.56
C PRO A 242 15.94 0.64 16.15
N ILE A 243 16.61 1.57 15.46
CA ILE A 243 17.98 1.37 14.97
C ILE A 243 18.76 2.68 15.03
N SER A 244 20.08 2.61 15.20
CA SER A 244 20.94 3.78 15.23
C SER A 244 21.19 4.32 13.81
N ARG A 245 21.50 5.62 13.70
CA ARG A 245 21.90 6.22 12.43
C ARG A 245 23.17 5.60 11.85
N GLU A 246 24.11 5.22 12.70
CA GLU A 246 25.37 4.56 12.32
C GLU A 246 25.10 3.21 11.64
N GLU A 247 24.10 2.46 12.11
CA GLU A 247 23.69 1.21 11.47
C GLU A 247 22.98 1.45 10.14
N VAL A 248 22.13 2.49 10.05
CA VAL A 248 21.50 2.90 8.78
C VAL A 248 22.55 3.29 7.75
N TYR A 249 23.63 3.95 8.20
CA TYR A 249 24.70 4.45 7.33
C TYR A 249 25.51 3.34 6.65
N ARG A 250 25.60 2.17 7.29
CA ARG A 250 26.28 1.00 6.72
C ARG A 250 25.61 0.58 5.42
N GLY A 251 26.41 0.49 4.35
CA GLY A 251 25.92 0.18 3.01
C GLY A 251 25.62 1.40 2.14
N PHE A 252 25.77 2.62 2.69
CA PHE A 252 25.57 3.87 1.94
C PHE A 252 26.87 4.73 1.84
N GLU A 253 28.00 4.19 2.26
CA GLU A 253 29.29 4.90 2.22
C GLU A 253 29.75 5.23 0.79
N HIS A 254 29.32 4.42 -0.17
CA HIS A 254 29.72 4.51 -1.57
C HIS A 254 28.91 5.52 -2.41
N ILE A 255 27.79 6.05 -1.88
CA ILE A 255 26.96 7.00 -2.62
C ILE A 255 27.46 8.45 -2.48
N HIS A 256 26.99 9.31 -3.38
CA HIS A 256 27.33 10.73 -3.39
C HIS A 256 26.95 11.44 -2.06
N PRO A 257 27.74 12.44 -1.59
CA PRO A 257 27.43 13.15 -0.34
C PRO A 257 26.03 13.77 -0.30
N ARG A 258 25.48 14.20 -1.42
CA ARG A 258 24.18 14.87 -1.50
C ARG A 258 23.02 13.99 -1.01
N PRO A 259 22.77 12.77 -1.53
CA PRO A 259 21.73 11.89 -0.98
C PRO A 259 22.04 11.39 0.44
N ARG A 260 23.32 11.29 0.84
CA ARG A 260 23.68 10.90 2.21
C ARG A 260 23.15 11.87 3.26
N GLN A 261 23.00 13.16 2.95
CA GLN A 261 22.40 14.14 3.87
C GLN A 261 21.01 13.71 4.37
N VAL A 262 20.25 12.93 3.60
CA VAL A 262 18.96 12.38 4.04
C VAL A 262 19.14 11.48 5.25
N ILE A 263 20.21 10.66 5.27
CA ILE A 263 20.53 9.77 6.42
C ILE A 263 21.04 10.61 7.59
N ASP A 264 21.90 11.60 7.32
CA ASP A 264 22.52 12.45 8.34
C ASP A 264 21.50 13.24 9.18
N HIS A 265 20.38 13.65 8.55
CA HIS A 265 19.33 14.43 9.20
C HIS A 265 18.16 13.58 9.72
N GLY A 266 18.12 12.28 9.42
CA GLY A 266 17.11 11.38 9.94
C GLY A 266 17.27 11.13 11.45
N ILE A 267 16.13 11.05 12.15
CA ILE A 267 16.04 10.78 13.59
C ILE A 267 15.09 9.61 13.83
N ASP A 268 15.18 9.01 15.01
CA ASP A 268 14.29 7.94 15.46
C ASP A 268 14.07 6.84 14.40
N TRP A 269 15.15 6.44 13.75
CA TRP A 269 15.11 5.44 12.69
C TRP A 269 14.50 4.14 13.17
N LYS A 270 13.64 3.58 12.34
CA LYS A 270 13.09 2.24 12.54
C LYS A 270 13.33 1.39 11.30
N LEU A 271 13.53 0.10 11.54
CA LEU A 271 13.87 -0.90 10.54
C LEU A 271 12.68 -1.80 10.24
N TRP A 272 12.49 -2.09 8.95
CA TRP A 272 11.62 -3.15 8.44
C TRP A 272 12.38 -4.00 7.43
N VAL A 273 12.27 -5.31 7.54
CA VAL A 273 12.70 -6.22 6.49
C VAL A 273 11.54 -6.40 5.54
N LEU A 274 11.78 -6.18 4.25
CA LEU A 274 10.75 -6.32 3.24
C LEU A 274 10.45 -7.80 2.97
N CYS A 275 9.19 -8.13 2.98
CA CYS A 275 8.70 -9.46 2.67
C CYS A 275 7.62 -9.37 1.60
N ASP A 276 7.52 -10.42 0.79
CA ASP A 276 6.46 -10.62 -0.19
C ASP A 276 5.99 -12.08 -0.20
N ARG A 277 5.13 -12.43 -1.13
CA ARG A 277 4.70 -13.80 -1.43
C ARG A 277 4.56 -13.96 -2.94
N GLU A 278 4.69 -15.18 -3.42
CA GLU A 278 4.31 -15.46 -4.80
C GLU A 278 2.82 -15.17 -5.04
N PRO A 279 2.47 -14.60 -6.19
CA PRO A 279 1.07 -14.43 -6.57
C PRO A 279 0.33 -15.76 -6.60
N ILE A 280 -0.92 -15.73 -6.14
CA ILE A 280 -1.82 -16.88 -6.13
C ILE A 280 -2.96 -16.64 -7.10
N THR A 281 -3.50 -17.73 -7.67
CA THR A 281 -4.58 -17.66 -8.68
C THR A 281 -5.98 -17.67 -8.07
N ASN A 282 -6.12 -17.99 -6.79
CA ASN A 282 -7.39 -18.01 -6.09
C ASN A 282 -7.24 -17.58 -4.64
N TRP A 283 -8.04 -16.64 -4.21
CA TRP A 283 -8.16 -16.18 -2.82
C TRP A 283 -9.62 -16.08 -2.35
N VAL A 284 -10.46 -16.93 -2.94
CA VAL A 284 -11.87 -17.08 -2.57
C VAL A 284 -12.15 -18.54 -2.22
N ASP A 285 -12.84 -18.76 -1.10
CA ASP A 285 -13.30 -20.08 -0.64
C ASP A 285 -14.72 -19.94 -0.09
N GLY A 286 -15.73 -20.27 -0.91
CA GLY A 286 -17.13 -20.16 -0.52
C GLY A 286 -17.49 -18.75 -0.06
N ARG A 287 -17.71 -18.58 1.24
CA ARG A 287 -18.08 -17.30 1.87
C ARG A 287 -16.89 -16.52 2.43
N VAL A 288 -15.68 -16.87 2.05
CA VAL A 288 -14.45 -16.23 2.52
C VAL A 288 -13.69 -15.69 1.33
N ALA A 289 -13.25 -14.42 1.39
CA ALA A 289 -12.37 -13.80 0.41
C ALA A 289 -11.22 -13.07 1.10
N LEU A 290 -10.03 -13.10 0.50
CA LEU A 290 -8.87 -12.30 0.94
C LEU A 290 -8.83 -10.96 0.22
N LEU A 291 -8.14 -9.98 0.83
CA LEU A 291 -8.02 -8.62 0.32
C LEU A 291 -6.67 -8.01 0.72
N GLY A 292 -6.11 -7.17 -0.15
CA GLY A 292 -4.86 -6.45 0.11
C GLY A 292 -3.68 -7.39 0.36
N ASP A 293 -2.84 -7.07 1.35
CA ASP A 293 -1.63 -7.86 1.65
C ASP A 293 -1.93 -9.31 2.12
N ALA A 294 -3.17 -9.62 2.51
CA ALA A 294 -3.57 -11.00 2.75
C ALA A 294 -3.68 -11.80 1.44
N ALA A 295 -4.07 -11.16 0.35
CA ALA A 295 -4.20 -11.78 -0.97
C ALA A 295 -2.90 -11.66 -1.80
N HIS A 296 -2.32 -10.47 -1.89
CA HIS A 296 -1.25 -10.13 -2.83
C HIS A 296 -0.20 -9.18 -2.22
N PRO A 297 0.51 -9.59 -1.16
CA PRO A 297 1.56 -8.76 -0.57
C PRO A 297 2.67 -8.50 -1.58
N MET A 298 3.13 -7.26 -1.66
CA MET A 298 4.08 -6.80 -2.66
C MET A 298 5.22 -5.98 -2.05
N LEU A 299 6.36 -5.95 -2.73
CA LEU A 299 7.44 -5.03 -2.37
C LEU A 299 7.01 -3.57 -2.62
N GLN A 300 7.60 -2.65 -1.87
CA GLN A 300 7.17 -1.24 -1.83
C GLN A 300 7.51 -0.43 -3.10
N TYR A 301 8.22 -0.99 -4.08
CA TYR A 301 8.87 -0.26 -5.15
C TYR A 301 7.93 0.42 -6.15
N PHE A 302 6.71 -0.07 -6.29
CA PHE A 302 5.69 0.60 -7.10
C PHE A 302 4.83 1.60 -6.30
N ALA A 303 4.98 1.63 -4.96
CA ALA A 303 4.17 2.44 -4.04
C ALA A 303 2.65 2.17 -4.19
N GLN A 304 2.22 0.94 -4.50
CA GLN A 304 0.84 0.61 -4.84
C GLN A 304 0.12 -0.29 -3.82
N GLY A 305 0.77 -0.80 -2.78
CA GLY A 305 0.13 -1.75 -1.86
C GLY A 305 -1.20 -1.26 -1.29
N ALA A 306 -1.24 -0.04 -0.74
CA ALA A 306 -2.48 0.53 -0.23
C ALA A 306 -3.47 0.90 -1.35
N CYS A 307 -2.99 1.36 -2.52
CA CYS A 307 -3.85 1.64 -3.66
C CYS A 307 -4.56 0.37 -4.13
N MET A 308 -3.85 -0.76 -4.21
CA MET A 308 -4.43 -2.05 -4.59
C MET A 308 -5.44 -2.54 -3.56
N ALA A 309 -5.16 -2.43 -2.26
CA ALA A 309 -6.11 -2.80 -1.21
C ALA A 309 -7.40 -1.95 -1.25
N MET A 310 -7.30 -0.68 -1.60
CA MET A 310 -8.49 0.18 -1.80
C MET A 310 -9.25 -0.17 -3.08
N GLU A 311 -8.56 -0.49 -4.18
CA GLU A 311 -9.21 -0.99 -5.40
C GLU A 311 -9.92 -2.32 -5.14
N ASP A 312 -9.35 -3.21 -4.34
CA ASP A 312 -10.00 -4.46 -3.95
C ASP A 312 -11.29 -4.18 -3.19
N ALA A 313 -11.26 -3.26 -2.22
CA ALA A 313 -12.43 -2.87 -1.44
C ALA A 313 -13.56 -2.30 -2.33
N VAL A 314 -13.20 -1.49 -3.33
CA VAL A 314 -14.14 -0.95 -4.31
C VAL A 314 -14.73 -2.05 -5.19
N SER A 315 -13.89 -2.91 -5.78
CA SER A 315 -14.35 -4.02 -6.63
C SER A 315 -15.25 -4.98 -5.84
N LEU A 316 -14.78 -5.46 -4.67
CA LEU A 316 -15.54 -6.38 -3.83
C LEU A 316 -16.91 -5.81 -3.45
N SER A 317 -16.96 -4.58 -2.94
CA SER A 317 -18.23 -3.97 -2.53
C SER A 317 -19.15 -3.70 -3.70
N HIS A 318 -18.62 -3.27 -4.84
CA HIS A 318 -19.40 -3.11 -6.08
C HIS A 318 -20.02 -4.44 -6.53
N ARG A 319 -19.24 -5.53 -6.57
CA ARG A 319 -19.73 -6.85 -6.96
C ARG A 319 -20.76 -7.40 -5.96
N VAL A 320 -20.55 -7.19 -4.65
CA VAL A 320 -21.56 -7.54 -3.64
C VAL A 320 -22.87 -6.78 -3.83
N GLY A 321 -22.81 -5.52 -4.24
CA GLY A 321 -24.00 -4.69 -4.47
C GLY A 321 -24.71 -4.95 -5.80
N THR A 322 -24.05 -5.55 -6.80
CA THR A 322 -24.59 -5.70 -8.16
C THR A 322 -24.88 -7.14 -8.58
N CYS A 323 -24.20 -8.13 -7.99
CA CYS A 323 -24.44 -9.54 -8.29
C CYS A 323 -25.64 -10.11 -7.54
N ASN A 324 -26.28 -11.12 -8.12
CA ASN A 324 -27.46 -11.75 -7.55
C ASN A 324 -27.19 -12.59 -6.30
N ASN A 325 -25.96 -13.03 -6.09
CA ASN A 325 -25.55 -13.85 -4.97
C ASN A 325 -24.07 -13.66 -4.66
N LEU A 326 -23.65 -14.12 -3.46
CA LEU A 326 -22.29 -13.95 -2.97
C LEU A 326 -21.25 -14.71 -3.81
N ASP A 327 -21.58 -15.91 -4.27
CA ASP A 327 -20.65 -16.75 -5.03
C ASP A 327 -20.27 -16.06 -6.34
N SER A 328 -21.26 -15.50 -7.06
CA SER A 328 -21.02 -14.70 -8.25
C SER A 328 -20.24 -13.42 -7.95
N ALA A 329 -20.54 -12.75 -6.84
CA ALA A 329 -19.85 -11.53 -6.43
C ALA A 329 -18.36 -11.79 -6.17
N PHE A 330 -18.05 -12.85 -5.43
CA PHE A 330 -16.66 -13.19 -5.11
C PHE A 330 -15.90 -13.73 -6.33
N ALA A 331 -16.55 -14.49 -7.21
CA ALA A 331 -15.94 -14.94 -8.46
C ALA A 331 -15.57 -13.74 -9.35
N GLN A 332 -16.47 -12.79 -9.55
CA GLN A 332 -16.17 -11.59 -10.33
C GLN A 332 -15.16 -10.67 -9.65
N TYR A 333 -15.20 -10.53 -8.33
CA TYR A 333 -14.15 -9.83 -7.60
C TYR A 333 -12.75 -10.42 -7.85
N LEU A 334 -12.62 -11.75 -7.79
CA LEU A 334 -11.38 -12.45 -8.10
C LEU A 334 -10.94 -12.18 -9.55
N GLU A 335 -11.85 -12.28 -10.50
CA GLU A 335 -11.60 -12.02 -11.94
C GLU A 335 -11.14 -10.58 -12.19
N ASP A 336 -11.79 -9.60 -11.59
CA ASP A 336 -11.45 -8.19 -11.69
C ASP A 336 -10.03 -7.88 -11.19
N ARG A 337 -9.58 -8.59 -10.14
CA ARG A 337 -8.41 -8.19 -9.37
C ARG A 337 -7.17 -9.03 -9.62
N MET A 338 -7.31 -10.32 -9.86
CA MET A 338 -6.20 -11.29 -9.86
C MET A 338 -5.09 -10.92 -10.84
N VAL A 339 -5.40 -10.69 -12.10
CA VAL A 339 -4.38 -10.36 -13.11
C VAL A 339 -3.73 -9.01 -12.82
N ARG A 340 -4.53 -8.01 -12.40
CA ARG A 340 -4.05 -6.66 -12.13
C ARG A 340 -3.09 -6.62 -10.93
N THR A 341 -3.46 -7.25 -9.81
CA THR A 341 -2.62 -7.28 -8.62
C THR A 341 -1.38 -8.15 -8.81
N THR A 342 -1.52 -9.29 -9.50
CA THR A 342 -0.37 -10.12 -9.89
C THR A 342 0.66 -9.34 -10.68
N ARG A 343 0.22 -8.54 -11.66
CA ARG A 343 1.12 -7.66 -12.42
C ARG A 343 1.83 -6.66 -11.52
N VAL A 344 1.11 -6.01 -10.60
CA VAL A 344 1.75 -5.06 -9.66
C VAL A 344 2.76 -5.75 -8.76
N VAL A 345 2.49 -6.96 -8.26
CA VAL A 345 3.44 -7.75 -7.46
C VAL A 345 4.72 -8.03 -8.24
N ILE A 346 4.61 -8.55 -9.46
CA ILE A 346 5.74 -8.89 -10.31
C ILE A 346 6.52 -7.63 -10.71
N ASP A 347 5.83 -6.61 -11.22
CA ASP A 347 6.45 -5.36 -11.67
C ASP A 347 7.13 -4.62 -10.50
N SER A 348 6.60 -4.72 -9.27
CA SER A 348 7.28 -4.18 -8.08
C SER A 348 8.66 -4.77 -7.87
N SER A 349 8.82 -6.08 -7.98
CA SER A 349 10.12 -6.74 -7.84
C SER A 349 11.07 -6.34 -8.98
N LEU A 350 10.58 -6.35 -10.23
CA LEU A 350 11.38 -5.95 -11.40
C LEU A 350 11.86 -4.50 -11.32
N ILE A 351 11.04 -3.59 -10.80
CA ILE A 351 11.43 -2.18 -10.59
C ILE A 351 12.56 -2.09 -9.55
N GLY A 352 12.47 -2.85 -8.45
CA GLY A 352 13.54 -2.92 -7.47
C GLY A 352 14.87 -3.29 -8.11
N ASP A 353 14.88 -4.37 -8.87
CA ASP A 353 16.10 -4.94 -9.46
C ASP A 353 16.67 -4.11 -10.61
N HIS A 354 15.80 -3.64 -11.53
CA HIS A 354 16.25 -3.04 -12.79
C HIS A 354 16.22 -1.52 -12.82
N ILE A 355 15.43 -0.89 -11.95
CA ILE A 355 15.31 0.58 -11.92
C ILE A 355 16.00 1.17 -10.69
N TYR A 356 15.81 0.60 -9.50
CA TYR A 356 16.29 1.19 -8.26
C TYR A 356 17.72 0.76 -7.91
N HIS A 357 18.08 -0.52 -8.13
CA HIS A 357 19.32 -1.10 -7.61
C HIS A 357 20.36 -1.53 -8.67
N PRO A 358 20.23 -1.24 -9.97
CA PRO A 358 21.22 -1.68 -10.95
C PRO A 358 22.56 -0.99 -10.75
N SER A 359 23.63 -1.62 -11.20
CA SER A 359 25.02 -1.11 -11.18
C SER A 359 25.70 -1.27 -12.52
N GLY A 360 26.81 -0.59 -12.72
CA GLY A 360 27.65 -0.72 -13.90
C GLY A 360 26.90 -0.50 -15.22
N ALA A 361 27.06 -1.41 -16.19
CA ALA A 361 26.44 -1.29 -17.50
C ALA A 361 24.90 -1.32 -17.45
N GLN A 362 24.30 -2.01 -16.49
CA GLN A 362 22.84 -2.03 -16.32
C GLN A 362 22.31 -0.65 -15.87
N ALA A 363 23.01 0.01 -14.95
CA ALA A 363 22.65 1.36 -14.53
C ALA A 363 22.80 2.37 -15.68
N ALA A 364 23.88 2.27 -16.46
CA ALA A 364 24.09 3.11 -17.64
C ALA A 364 22.98 2.93 -18.69
N LEU A 365 22.57 1.68 -18.96
CA LEU A 365 21.46 1.37 -19.86
C LEU A 365 20.14 1.95 -19.32
N ARG A 366 19.82 1.75 -18.02
CA ARG A 366 18.64 2.29 -17.37
C ARG A 366 18.61 3.82 -17.52
N ASN A 367 19.72 4.51 -17.23
CA ASN A 367 19.81 5.97 -17.33
C ASN A 367 19.53 6.44 -18.76
N SER A 368 20.21 5.86 -19.76
CA SER A 368 20.02 6.21 -21.16
C SER A 368 18.57 5.99 -21.62
N PHE A 369 17.98 4.85 -21.25
CA PHE A 369 16.61 4.53 -21.62
C PHE A 369 15.60 5.51 -20.97
N MET A 370 15.73 5.76 -19.68
CA MET A 370 14.76 6.60 -18.95
C MET A 370 14.86 8.08 -19.31
N GLN A 371 16.05 8.57 -19.64
CA GLN A 371 16.26 9.95 -20.13
C GLN A 371 15.61 10.20 -21.50
N ALA A 372 15.43 9.15 -22.30
CA ALA A 372 14.83 9.26 -23.63
C ALA A 372 13.28 9.25 -23.61
N ILE A 373 12.65 8.87 -22.49
CA ILE A 373 11.19 8.78 -22.37
C ILE A 373 10.60 10.18 -22.21
N THR A 374 9.69 10.54 -23.10
CA THR A 374 8.92 11.79 -23.00
C THR A 374 7.83 11.74 -21.95
N PRO A 375 7.31 12.87 -21.45
CA PRO A 375 6.16 12.89 -20.54
C PRO A 375 4.94 12.11 -21.05
N ALA A 376 4.60 12.27 -22.34
CA ALA A 376 3.48 11.57 -22.96
C ALA A 376 3.67 10.04 -22.94
N GLU A 377 4.88 9.57 -23.26
CA GLU A 377 5.21 8.14 -23.18
C GLU A 377 5.16 7.60 -21.74
N TRP A 378 5.57 8.41 -20.74
CA TRP A 378 5.40 8.04 -19.34
C TRP A 378 3.93 7.85 -18.99
N PHE A 379 3.05 8.75 -19.43
CA PHE A 379 1.62 8.66 -19.15
C PHE A 379 1.01 7.40 -19.79
N GLU A 380 1.38 7.07 -21.04
CA GLU A 380 0.91 5.84 -21.68
C GLU A 380 1.42 4.57 -20.99
N ARG A 381 2.68 4.54 -20.55
CA ARG A 381 3.24 3.39 -19.80
C ARG A 381 2.57 3.19 -18.45
N LEU A 382 2.06 4.24 -17.83
CA LEU A 382 1.40 4.21 -16.51
C LEU A 382 -0.13 4.15 -16.59
N ALA A 383 -0.71 4.24 -17.80
CA ALA A 383 -2.17 4.30 -17.99
C ALA A 383 -2.89 3.09 -17.42
N TRP A 384 -2.34 1.88 -17.60
CA TRP A 384 -2.91 0.66 -17.04
C TRP A 384 -2.98 0.68 -15.52
N LEU A 385 -2.04 1.36 -14.85
CA LEU A 385 -1.95 1.43 -13.39
C LEU A 385 -2.81 2.57 -12.84
N TYR A 386 -2.58 3.79 -13.31
CA TYR A 386 -3.22 4.99 -12.75
C TYR A 386 -4.67 5.18 -13.21
N GLY A 387 -5.09 4.54 -14.29
CA GLY A 387 -6.48 4.53 -14.74
C GLY A 387 -7.43 3.63 -13.95
N GLY A 388 -6.90 2.83 -12.98
CA GLY A 388 -7.69 1.93 -12.13
C GLY A 388 -8.50 2.63 -11.04
N GLY A 389 -9.04 1.84 -10.11
CA GLY A 389 -9.76 2.33 -8.93
C GLY A 389 -11.22 2.73 -9.16
N LYS A 390 -11.75 2.50 -10.35
CA LYS A 390 -13.18 2.62 -10.68
C LYS A 390 -13.80 1.23 -10.72
N PRO A 391 -15.08 1.09 -10.34
CA PRO A 391 -15.80 -0.15 -10.61
C PRO A 391 -15.75 -0.50 -12.11
N LEU A 392 -15.51 -1.77 -12.40
CA LEU A 392 -15.64 -2.23 -13.79
C LEU A 392 -17.13 -2.31 -14.14
N GLU A 393 -17.53 -1.60 -15.19
CA GLU A 393 -18.87 -1.75 -15.79
C GLU A 393 -18.99 -3.13 -16.44
N ASN A 394 -20.17 -3.74 -16.36
CA ASN A 394 -20.44 -5.08 -16.92
C ASN A 394 -20.52 -5.03 -18.44
#